data_16a21ca76f18b8a5f8df816921bb763d
#
_entry.id   16a21ca76f18b8a5f8df816921bb763d
#
_cell.length_a   1.000
_cell.length_b   1.000
_cell.length_c   1.000
_cell.angle_alpha   90.00
_cell.angle_beta   90.00
_cell.angle_gamma   90.00
#
_symmetry.space_group_name_H-M   'P 1'
#
loop_
_entity.id
_entity.type
_entity.pdbx_description
1 polymer ?
#
loop_
_entity_poly.entity_id
_entity_poly.type
_entity_poly.pdbx_seq_one_letter_code
_entity_poly.pdbx_strand_id
1 'polypeptide(L)'
;MKRITTILLALMTLLFTQCKKDNIDSNDNDYDNETRKVKVRCEIPLGNGTRSDFTNLMTDGSIKWSTGTERIYLAVHHEDASKAQIVELTAETTLPATILAFEGEVDETILTDGETYNVWYLGNSMNLETPYVTKNETNGIITSVNGSIANQNGSLEDLGHQHIAKAEVTATLESDGSYTLPLHGTLQNQIAIAYMDLTDVTKLSGDAIIGTDYSLEYSNGEYNFVISEESKEINIIPKSVSSSFVVLLPNSNTNVDITNNNYYKYTFKDGVAASSLYYRYISDVEMGTLKWEWMEGYGENNGHIYVDLGLPSGLKWATCNVGASAPEEYGNYYTWGETEVKSDYTFINSLTYDLSISELQSQGYIDGSGNLTPSHDAATANWGGSWRMPTKAECQELVDNCIWEWTTHNGVDGKKVTGPNGNNIFLPAAGDRLGSSLGSAGEGGDYCSSTPGESDSNCAYSLIFNSGNQYVLWVERSLGLSVRPVSF
;
A
#
# COMPACT_ATOMS: atom_id res chain seq x y z
N MET A 1 -26.49 -55.05 29.21
CA MET A 1 -25.33 -55.16 30.15
C MET A 1 -24.79 -53.79 30.30
N LYS A 2 -25.08 -53.18 31.38
CA LYS A 2 -24.13 -52.81 32.50
C LYS A 2 -23.06 -51.86 32.01
N ARG A 3 -22.80 -50.69 32.56
CA ARG A 3 -23.13 -49.93 33.81
C ARG A 3 -22.49 -48.56 33.61
N ILE A 4 -23.15 -47.42 33.90
CA ILE A 4 -23.11 -46.74 35.19
C ILE A 4 -21.68 -46.27 35.49
N THR A 5 -21.32 -45.00 35.73
CA THR A 5 -21.71 -43.96 36.67
C THR A 5 -20.66 -42.88 36.56
N THR A 6 -20.68 -41.67 36.98
CA THR A 6 -21.39 -40.92 37.98
C THR A 6 -20.94 -39.46 37.92
N ILE A 7 -21.85 -38.59 38.09
CA ILE A 7 -21.82 -37.21 38.51
C ILE A 7 -20.90 -36.99 39.72
N LEU A 8 -20.16 -35.86 39.75
CA LEU A 8 -19.94 -35.19 41.01
C LEU A 8 -19.98 -33.66 40.82
N LEU A 9 -21.08 -33.14 41.28
CA LEU A 9 -21.33 -31.78 41.69
C LEU A 9 -20.64 -31.59 43.03
N ALA A 10 -19.86 -30.53 43.20
CA ALA A 10 -19.47 -30.07 44.53
C ALA A 10 -19.69 -28.58 44.64
N LEU A 11 -20.78 -28.28 45.21
CA LEU A 11 -21.15 -27.08 45.92
C LEU A 11 -20.12 -26.78 47.03
N MET A 12 -19.72 -25.48 47.18
CA MET A 12 -19.84 -24.75 48.29
C MET A 12 -18.96 -24.63 49.37
N THR A 13 -18.56 -23.76 49.84
CA THR A 13 -19.08 -23.13 51.09
C THR A 13 -18.22 -21.94 51.48
N LEU A 14 -18.90 -20.86 51.72
CA LEU A 14 -18.42 -19.77 52.58
C LEU A 14 -17.92 -20.34 53.89
N LEU A 15 -16.77 -19.86 54.35
CA LEU A 15 -16.45 -19.85 55.78
C LEU A 15 -15.80 -18.52 56.14
N PHE A 16 -16.60 -17.72 56.78
CA PHE A 16 -16.11 -16.66 57.67
C PHE A 16 -15.30 -17.29 58.80
N THR A 17 -14.10 -16.83 59.02
CA THR A 17 -13.46 -16.96 60.32
C THR A 17 -12.63 -15.70 60.60
N GLN A 18 -13.25 -14.86 61.42
CA GLN A 18 -12.77 -14.30 62.68
C GLN A 18 -11.30 -13.88 62.78
N CYS A 19 -11.17 -12.58 63.07
CA CYS A 19 -10.02 -11.95 63.68
C CYS A 19 -9.34 -12.81 64.76
N LYS A 20 -8.04 -12.96 64.61
CA LYS A 20 -7.15 -13.14 65.74
C LYS A 20 -6.13 -11.98 65.73
N LYS A 21 -6.27 -11.21 66.80
CA LYS A 21 -5.29 -10.23 67.23
C LYS A 21 -4.14 -11.01 67.85
N ASP A 22 -2.94 -10.87 67.34
CA ASP A 22 -1.73 -11.15 68.12
C ASP A 22 -0.57 -10.25 67.65
N ASN A 23 -0.14 -9.51 68.60
CA ASN A 23 1.16 -8.94 68.87
C ASN A 23 1.98 -8.24 67.83
N ILE A 24 2.12 -6.95 68.06
CA ILE A 24 3.14 -6.05 67.60
C ILE A 24 4.54 -6.57 68.04
N ASP A 25 5.35 -6.98 67.09
CA ASP A 25 6.79 -6.93 67.18
C ASP A 25 7.33 -5.90 66.17
N SER A 26 7.90 -4.87 66.73
CA SER A 26 8.53 -3.76 66.02
C SER A 26 9.87 -4.23 65.45
N ASN A 27 9.99 -4.21 64.15
CA ASN A 27 11.14 -3.79 63.33
C ASN A 27 11.13 -4.55 62.01
N ASP A 28 10.45 -3.99 61.05
CA ASP A 28 10.92 -4.02 59.67
C ASP A 28 10.25 -2.83 58.97
N ASN A 29 11.07 -1.80 58.72
CA ASN A 29 10.71 -0.71 57.84
C ASN A 29 10.95 -1.17 56.39
N ASP A 30 10.18 -2.09 55.90
CA ASP A 30 9.89 -2.20 54.47
C ASP A 30 8.53 -1.52 54.26
N TYR A 31 8.59 -0.23 53.99
CA TYR A 31 7.51 0.45 53.30
C TYR A 31 7.51 -0.08 51.87
N ASP A 32 6.78 -1.18 51.67
CA ASP A 32 6.24 -1.51 50.37
C ASP A 32 5.33 -0.33 49.95
N ASN A 33 5.89 0.56 49.18
CA ASN A 33 5.19 1.70 48.59
C ASN A 33 4.42 1.21 47.35
N GLU A 34 3.65 0.14 47.50
CA GLU A 34 2.67 -0.25 46.52
C GLU A 34 1.57 0.82 46.51
N THR A 35 1.65 1.72 45.52
CA THR A 35 0.57 2.67 45.27
C THR A 35 -0.72 1.90 44.99
N ARG A 36 -1.79 2.30 45.65
CA ARG A 36 -3.10 1.68 45.51
C ARG A 36 -3.58 1.85 44.05
N LYS A 37 -3.99 0.77 43.41
CA LYS A 37 -4.63 0.80 42.09
C LYS A 37 -6.11 1.17 42.24
N VAL A 38 -6.58 2.03 41.34
CA VAL A 38 -7.97 2.44 41.22
C VAL A 38 -8.49 2.15 39.84
N LYS A 39 -9.77 1.80 39.75
CA LYS A 39 -10.43 1.55 38.45
C LYS A 39 -10.72 2.85 37.76
N VAL A 40 -10.61 2.81 36.43
CA VAL A 40 -10.93 3.90 35.53
C VAL A 40 -11.89 3.39 34.47
N ARG A 41 -12.97 4.12 34.23
CA ARG A 41 -14.02 3.78 33.26
C ARG A 41 -14.33 4.96 32.34
N CYS A 42 -14.29 4.70 31.06
CA CYS A 42 -14.70 5.65 30.03
C CYS A 42 -15.86 5.06 29.22
N GLU A 43 -16.96 5.78 29.10
CA GLU A 43 -18.12 5.38 28.30
C GLU A 43 -18.19 6.21 27.02
N ILE A 44 -18.15 5.52 25.89
CA ILE A 44 -18.27 6.16 24.58
C ILE A 44 -19.65 5.84 23.99
N PRO A 45 -20.54 6.85 23.88
CA PRO A 45 -21.84 6.66 23.27
C PRO A 45 -21.73 6.27 21.81
N LEU A 46 -22.53 5.31 21.38
CA LEU A 46 -22.65 4.91 19.97
C LEU A 46 -23.54 5.90 19.20
N GLY A 47 -23.30 7.21 19.35
CA GLY A 47 -23.95 8.28 18.59
C GLY A 47 -23.34 8.50 17.20
N ASN A 48 -23.78 9.49 16.47
CA ASN A 48 -23.32 9.83 15.12
C ASN A 48 -21.88 10.35 15.13
N GLY A 49 -20.92 9.48 14.99
CA GLY A 49 -19.50 9.83 14.82
C GLY A 49 -18.58 9.01 15.72
N THR A 50 -17.62 8.42 15.12
CA THR A 50 -16.46 7.66 15.56
C THR A 50 -16.69 6.19 15.90
N ARG A 51 -16.25 5.33 14.98
CA ARG A 51 -16.46 3.89 15.09
C ARG A 51 -15.54 3.16 14.11
N SER A 52 -15.19 1.92 14.40
CA SER A 52 -14.36 1.08 13.54
C SER A 52 -15.12 0.31 12.46
N ASP A 53 -16.45 0.33 12.48
CA ASP A 53 -17.29 -0.26 11.44
C ASP A 53 -17.78 0.80 10.46
N PHE A 54 -17.21 0.81 9.27
CA PHE A 54 -17.48 1.75 8.19
C PHE A 54 -18.55 1.27 7.20
N THR A 55 -19.27 0.18 7.49
CA THR A 55 -20.26 -0.38 6.55
C THR A 55 -21.33 0.60 6.11
N ASN A 56 -21.70 1.54 6.96
CA ASN A 56 -22.69 2.55 6.64
C ASN A 56 -22.08 3.85 6.08
N LEU A 57 -20.76 3.95 5.99
CA LEU A 57 -20.09 5.16 5.50
C LEU A 57 -20.63 5.59 4.13
N MET A 58 -20.81 4.62 3.22
CA MET A 58 -21.29 4.86 1.86
C MET A 58 -22.79 5.14 1.76
N THR A 59 -23.55 4.83 2.79
CA THR A 59 -25.01 4.97 2.80
C THR A 59 -25.46 6.23 3.53
N ASP A 60 -25.03 6.42 4.77
CA ASP A 60 -25.50 7.53 5.63
C ASP A 60 -24.35 8.30 6.30
N GLY A 61 -23.09 7.95 6.03
CA GLY A 61 -21.89 8.57 6.61
C GLY A 61 -21.60 8.11 8.03
N SER A 62 -22.34 7.15 8.57
CA SER A 62 -22.09 6.67 9.93
C SER A 62 -20.99 5.63 10.01
N ILE A 63 -20.27 5.65 11.10
CA ILE A 63 -19.20 4.71 11.44
C ILE A 63 -19.59 4.03 12.75
N LYS A 64 -19.44 2.70 12.89
CA LYS A 64 -19.86 1.92 14.06
C LYS A 64 -18.72 1.07 14.64
N TRP A 65 -18.76 0.80 15.92
CA TRP A 65 -17.85 -0.16 16.58
C TRP A 65 -18.12 -1.58 16.07
N SER A 66 -17.07 -2.29 15.68
CA SER A 66 -17.21 -3.61 15.05
C SER A 66 -17.05 -4.77 16.02
N THR A 67 -16.27 -4.62 17.07
CA THR A 67 -15.94 -5.70 18.00
C THR A 67 -15.88 -5.23 19.45
N GLY A 68 -15.93 -6.17 20.41
CA GLY A 68 -15.73 -5.90 21.85
C GLY A 68 -14.27 -5.95 22.30
N THR A 69 -13.30 -5.99 21.37
CA THR A 69 -11.86 -6.03 21.67
C THR A 69 -11.16 -4.69 21.45
N GLU A 70 -11.94 -3.64 21.28
CA GLU A 70 -11.44 -2.29 21.05
C GLU A 70 -10.64 -1.77 22.26
N ARG A 71 -9.70 -0.86 21.96
CA ARG A 71 -8.89 -0.18 22.97
C ARG A 71 -8.91 1.32 22.73
N ILE A 72 -8.84 2.06 23.83
CA ILE A 72 -8.57 3.48 23.82
C ILE A 72 -7.38 3.77 24.72
N TYR A 73 -6.71 4.88 24.46
CA TYR A 73 -5.52 5.30 25.18
C TYR A 73 -5.80 6.63 25.88
N LEU A 74 -5.85 6.59 27.22
CA LEU A 74 -5.97 7.79 28.04
C LEU A 74 -4.58 8.40 28.20
N ALA A 75 -4.39 9.57 27.66
CA ALA A 75 -3.13 10.33 27.74
C ALA A 75 -3.14 11.21 28.99
N VAL A 76 -2.44 10.76 30.02
CA VAL A 76 -2.41 11.42 31.33
C VAL A 76 -1.16 12.30 31.40
N HIS A 77 -1.34 13.62 31.34
CA HIS A 77 -0.34 14.59 31.74
C HIS A 77 -0.33 14.74 33.26
N HIS A 78 0.80 15.12 33.84
CA HIS A 78 0.93 15.33 35.27
C HIS A 78 1.97 16.40 35.56
N GLU A 79 1.79 17.20 36.64
CA GLU A 79 2.78 18.22 37.07
C GLU A 79 4.16 17.60 37.31
N ASP A 80 4.21 16.41 37.86
CA ASP A 80 5.41 15.59 37.91
C ASP A 80 5.51 14.75 36.62
N ALA A 81 6.42 15.14 35.75
CA ALA A 81 6.63 14.48 34.47
C ALA A 81 6.95 12.97 34.58
N SER A 82 7.45 12.52 35.73
CA SER A 82 7.71 11.09 35.95
C SER A 82 6.43 10.25 36.12
N LYS A 83 5.29 10.90 36.38
CA LYS A 83 3.97 10.30 36.49
C LYS A 83 3.14 10.41 35.22
N ALA A 84 3.58 11.23 34.26
CA ALA A 84 2.91 11.30 32.97
C ALA A 84 2.98 9.96 32.25
N GLN A 85 1.83 9.45 31.79
CA GLN A 85 1.74 8.11 31.20
C GLN A 85 0.54 7.96 30.27
N ILE A 86 0.55 6.96 29.46
CA ILE A 86 -0.58 6.51 28.68
C ILE A 86 -1.18 5.30 29.37
N VAL A 87 -2.50 5.32 29.58
CA VAL A 87 -3.26 4.22 30.17
C VAL A 87 -4.10 3.57 29.08
N GLU A 88 -3.86 2.30 28.84
CA GLU A 88 -4.69 1.50 27.94
C GLU A 88 -5.98 1.11 28.65
N LEU A 89 -7.13 1.46 28.06
CA LEU A 89 -8.44 1.05 28.48
C LEU A 89 -9.02 0.09 27.45
N THR A 90 -9.50 -1.06 27.89
CA THR A 90 -10.04 -2.12 27.05
C THR A 90 -11.56 -2.18 27.12
N ALA A 91 -12.20 -2.51 26.01
CA ALA A 91 -13.65 -2.62 25.95
C ALA A 91 -14.16 -3.77 26.81
N GLU A 92 -15.15 -3.48 27.66
CA GLU A 92 -15.81 -4.47 28.53
C GLU A 92 -17.05 -5.07 27.88
N THR A 93 -17.68 -4.38 26.95
CA THR A 93 -19.04 -4.69 26.51
C THR A 93 -19.03 -5.54 25.25
N THR A 94 -19.79 -6.64 25.28
CA THR A 94 -20.09 -7.42 24.07
C THR A 94 -21.14 -6.71 23.23
N LEU A 95 -20.84 -6.53 21.94
CA LEU A 95 -21.77 -5.92 20.99
C LEU A 95 -22.99 -6.83 20.69
N PRO A 96 -24.18 -6.27 20.39
CA PRO A 96 -24.46 -4.86 20.14
C PRO A 96 -24.83 -4.10 21.42
N ALA A 97 -24.16 -2.99 21.68
CA ALA A 97 -24.48 -2.09 22.76
C ALA A 97 -24.73 -0.67 22.23
N THR A 98 -25.50 0.13 22.96
CA THR A 98 -25.69 1.55 22.64
C THR A 98 -24.58 2.45 23.18
N ILE A 99 -23.81 1.90 24.12
CA ILE A 99 -22.64 2.52 24.75
C ILE A 99 -21.56 1.46 24.82
N LEU A 100 -20.34 1.80 24.47
CA LEU A 100 -19.17 0.98 24.67
C LEU A 100 -18.40 1.51 25.88
N ALA A 101 -18.25 0.66 26.91
CA ALA A 101 -17.47 0.98 28.09
C ALA A 101 -16.06 0.44 27.95
N PHE A 102 -15.09 1.28 28.31
CA PHE A 102 -13.67 0.94 28.35
C PHE A 102 -13.18 1.04 29.80
N GLU A 103 -12.49 0.03 30.29
CA GLU A 103 -11.98 -0.03 31.65
C GLU A 103 -10.49 -0.32 31.69
N GLY A 104 -9.87 0.16 32.79
CA GLY A 104 -8.47 -0.08 33.11
C GLY A 104 -8.20 0.25 34.58
N GLU A 105 -6.92 0.19 34.95
CA GLU A 105 -6.47 0.51 36.31
C GLU A 105 -5.28 1.46 36.26
N VAL A 106 -5.25 2.42 37.18
CA VAL A 106 -4.14 3.36 37.39
C VAL A 106 -3.78 3.43 38.88
N ASP A 107 -2.59 3.96 39.19
CA ASP A 107 -2.24 4.34 40.54
C ASP A 107 -3.12 5.51 40.99
N GLU A 108 -3.61 5.49 42.21
CA GLU A 108 -4.55 6.49 42.77
C GLU A 108 -4.08 7.94 42.68
N THR A 109 -2.77 8.16 42.50
CA THR A 109 -2.13 9.49 42.38
C THR A 109 -1.94 9.98 40.96
N ILE A 110 -2.39 9.25 39.95
CA ILE A 110 -2.15 9.55 38.53
C ILE A 110 -3.21 10.49 37.99
N LEU A 111 -4.47 10.30 38.37
CA LEU A 111 -5.57 11.16 37.96
C LEU A 111 -5.90 12.19 39.06
N THR A 112 -6.27 13.37 38.61
CA THR A 112 -6.75 14.45 39.49
C THR A 112 -8.23 14.67 39.24
N ASP A 113 -9.03 14.67 40.28
CA ASP A 113 -10.46 14.94 40.21
C ASP A 113 -10.75 16.32 39.61
N GLY A 114 -11.61 16.36 38.61
CA GLY A 114 -11.97 17.57 37.87
C GLY A 114 -10.96 17.98 36.79
N GLU A 115 -9.83 17.27 36.62
CA GLU A 115 -8.85 17.57 35.57
C GLU A 115 -9.29 16.99 34.23
N THR A 116 -8.91 17.68 33.14
CA THR A 116 -9.24 17.30 31.76
C THR A 116 -8.08 16.59 31.12
N TYR A 117 -8.36 15.45 30.51
CA TYR A 117 -7.40 14.60 29.78
C TYR A 117 -7.88 14.33 28.36
N ASN A 118 -6.99 13.79 27.53
CA ASN A 118 -7.35 13.33 26.20
C ASN A 118 -7.44 11.80 26.13
N VAL A 119 -8.50 11.28 25.51
CA VAL A 119 -8.57 9.87 25.10
C VAL A 119 -8.39 9.77 23.59
N TRP A 120 -7.62 8.76 23.17
CA TRP A 120 -7.31 8.49 21.78
C TRP A 120 -7.78 7.09 21.40
N TYR A 121 -8.42 6.99 20.24
CA TYR A 121 -8.60 5.74 19.53
C TYR A 121 -7.60 5.73 18.37
N LEU A 122 -6.74 4.71 18.32
CA LEU A 122 -5.62 4.62 17.36
C LEU A 122 -5.76 3.40 16.44
N GLY A 123 -6.97 3.09 16.08
CA GLY A 123 -7.31 1.94 15.23
C GLY A 123 -7.54 0.66 16.03
N ASN A 124 -8.27 -0.25 15.43
CA ASN A 124 -8.45 -1.60 15.94
C ASN A 124 -7.42 -2.51 15.30
N SER A 125 -6.27 -2.64 15.91
CA SER A 125 -5.24 -3.56 15.44
C SER A 125 -5.63 -5.01 15.76
N MET A 126 -6.41 -5.62 14.89
CA MET A 126 -6.47 -7.09 14.83
C MET A 126 -5.13 -7.68 14.33
N ASN A 127 -4.29 -6.89 13.71
CA ASN A 127 -2.91 -7.18 13.42
C ASN A 127 -2.04 -6.61 14.52
N LEU A 128 -1.41 -7.47 15.27
CA LEU A 128 -0.63 -7.27 16.51
C LEU A 128 0.56 -6.29 16.42
N GLU A 129 0.73 -5.58 15.32
CA GLU A 129 1.90 -4.72 15.07
C GLU A 129 1.60 -3.22 15.13
N THR A 130 0.34 -2.79 15.10
CA THR A 130 -0.02 -1.37 15.20
C THR A 130 -1.38 -1.16 15.86
N PRO A 131 -1.52 -0.22 16.78
CA PRO A 131 -0.46 0.63 17.33
C PRO A 131 0.54 -0.14 18.20
N TYR A 132 1.80 0.23 18.07
CA TYR A 132 2.89 -0.35 18.85
C TYR A 132 3.07 0.43 20.15
N VAL A 133 3.04 -0.27 21.27
CA VAL A 133 3.12 0.33 22.61
C VAL A 133 4.55 0.22 23.14
N THR A 134 5.16 1.36 23.46
CA THR A 134 6.46 1.41 24.13
C THR A 134 6.24 1.50 25.66
N LYS A 135 6.86 0.60 26.41
CA LYS A 135 6.78 0.55 27.86
C LYS A 135 8.13 0.86 28.49
N ASN A 136 8.09 1.57 29.60
CA ASN A 136 9.24 1.71 30.47
C ASN A 136 9.59 0.34 31.07
N GLU A 137 10.82 -0.13 30.89
CA GLU A 137 11.26 -1.46 31.32
C GLU A 137 11.22 -1.67 32.84
N THR A 138 11.33 -0.59 33.61
CA THR A 138 11.42 -0.66 35.08
C THR A 138 10.05 -0.78 35.75
N ASN A 139 9.05 -0.05 35.26
CA ASN A 139 7.75 0.07 35.91
C ASN A 139 6.57 -0.36 35.03
N GLY A 140 6.80 -0.74 33.76
CA GLY A 140 5.77 -1.18 32.82
C GLY A 140 4.83 -0.08 32.33
N ILE A 141 5.09 1.19 32.68
CA ILE A 141 4.27 2.33 32.23
C ILE A 141 4.43 2.55 30.74
N ILE A 142 3.32 2.76 30.05
CA ILE A 142 3.31 3.09 28.62
C ILE A 142 3.78 4.54 28.45
N THR A 143 4.87 4.73 27.73
CA THR A 143 5.48 6.04 27.48
C THR A 143 5.16 6.62 26.13
N SER A 144 4.91 5.78 25.13
CA SER A 144 4.42 6.19 23.81
C SER A 144 3.57 5.11 23.15
N VAL A 145 2.75 5.52 22.20
CA VAL A 145 2.04 4.62 21.30
C VAL A 145 2.34 5.07 19.87
N ASN A 146 2.83 4.14 19.04
CA ASN A 146 3.22 4.42 17.66
C ASN A 146 2.34 3.62 16.72
N GLY A 147 2.12 4.12 15.52
CA GLY A 147 1.38 3.43 14.49
C GLY A 147 1.77 3.88 13.08
N SER A 148 1.28 3.18 12.08
CA SER A 148 1.53 3.49 10.68
C SER A 148 0.31 3.17 9.83
N ILE A 149 0.04 4.04 8.86
CA ILE A 149 -0.97 3.85 7.82
C ILE A 149 -0.34 3.44 6.47
N ALA A 150 0.94 3.09 6.46
CA ALA A 150 1.69 2.82 5.23
C ALA A 150 1.16 1.63 4.44
N ASN A 151 0.58 0.63 5.11
CA ASN A 151 0.05 -0.57 4.46
C ASN A 151 -1.47 -0.65 4.64
N GLN A 152 -2.20 -0.58 3.55
CA GLN A 152 -3.66 -0.61 3.52
C GLN A 152 -4.16 -1.60 2.46
N ASN A 153 -5.36 -2.16 2.66
CA ASN A 153 -5.98 -3.01 1.64
C ASN A 153 -7.20 -2.35 0.96
N GLY A 154 -7.49 -1.12 1.30
CA GLY A 154 -8.54 -0.31 0.68
C GLY A 154 -9.97 -0.74 0.96
N SER A 155 -10.21 -1.70 1.85
CA SER A 155 -11.55 -2.13 2.22
C SER A 155 -12.14 -1.30 3.36
N LEU A 156 -13.47 -1.34 3.51
CA LEU A 156 -14.16 -0.73 4.65
C LEU A 156 -13.71 -1.32 6.00
N GLU A 157 -13.38 -2.60 6.03
CA GLU A 157 -12.85 -3.27 7.22
C GLU A 157 -11.50 -2.69 7.61
N ASP A 158 -10.61 -2.48 6.63
CA ASP A 158 -9.28 -1.91 6.85
C ASP A 158 -9.33 -0.47 7.34
N LEU A 159 -10.32 0.32 6.91
CA LEU A 159 -10.55 1.66 7.46
C LEU A 159 -10.72 1.64 8.98
N GLY A 160 -11.38 0.62 9.53
CA GLY A 160 -11.53 0.45 10.98
C GLY A 160 -10.19 0.28 11.67
N HIS A 161 -9.25 -0.42 11.04
CA HIS A 161 -7.90 -0.62 11.58
C HIS A 161 -7.02 0.62 11.51
N GLN A 162 -7.29 1.50 10.56
CA GLN A 162 -6.53 2.73 10.32
C GLN A 162 -7.17 3.98 10.95
N HIS A 163 -8.34 3.84 11.58
CA HIS A 163 -9.10 4.97 12.11
C HIS A 163 -8.43 5.57 13.35
N ILE A 164 -8.21 6.88 13.35
CA ILE A 164 -7.64 7.62 14.47
C ILE A 164 -8.62 8.70 14.90
N ALA A 165 -8.94 8.73 16.19
CA ALA A 165 -9.87 9.71 16.74
C ALA A 165 -9.48 10.13 18.15
N LYS A 166 -9.91 11.33 18.55
CA LYS A 166 -9.58 11.97 19.84
C LYS A 166 -10.82 12.56 20.47
N ALA A 167 -10.91 12.51 21.80
CA ALA A 167 -11.85 13.31 22.59
C ALA A 167 -11.21 13.81 23.88
N GLU A 168 -11.79 14.87 24.44
CA GLU A 168 -11.49 15.31 25.80
C GLU A 168 -12.42 14.63 26.79
N VAL A 169 -11.90 14.31 27.97
CA VAL A 169 -12.61 13.72 29.09
C VAL A 169 -12.26 14.44 30.38
N THR A 170 -13.19 14.53 31.32
CA THR A 170 -12.89 15.02 32.69
C THR A 170 -12.85 13.85 33.65
N ALA A 171 -11.76 13.69 34.41
CA ALA A 171 -11.69 12.69 35.46
C ALA A 171 -12.62 13.08 36.62
N THR A 172 -13.52 12.20 36.97
CA THR A 172 -14.48 12.38 38.08
C THR A 172 -14.29 11.26 39.10
N LEU A 173 -13.91 11.62 40.32
CA LEU A 173 -13.69 10.67 41.39
C LEU A 173 -15.04 10.23 41.96
N GLU A 174 -15.33 8.93 41.94
CA GLU A 174 -16.52 8.34 42.47
C GLU A 174 -16.41 8.03 43.95
N SER A 175 -17.56 7.86 44.63
CA SER A 175 -17.63 7.60 46.07
C SER A 175 -16.97 6.27 46.51
N ASP A 176 -16.73 5.35 45.59
CA ASP A 176 -16.05 4.08 45.84
C ASP A 176 -14.51 4.17 45.59
N GLY A 177 -14.04 5.34 45.18
CA GLY A 177 -12.66 5.61 44.91
C GLY A 177 -12.22 5.25 43.48
N SER A 178 -13.14 4.86 42.59
CA SER A 178 -12.90 4.72 41.16
C SER A 178 -13.01 6.07 40.42
N TYR A 179 -12.54 6.12 39.16
CA TYR A 179 -12.73 7.27 38.30
C TYR A 179 -13.63 6.94 37.11
N THR A 180 -14.54 7.85 36.83
CA THR A 180 -15.25 7.91 35.55
C THR A 180 -14.71 9.02 34.68
N LEU A 181 -14.75 8.82 33.35
CA LEU A 181 -14.21 9.73 32.34
C LEU A 181 -15.32 10.12 31.34
N PRO A 182 -16.25 11.01 31.73
CA PRO A 182 -17.25 11.52 30.81
C PRO A 182 -16.61 12.31 29.66
N LEU A 183 -17.05 12.01 28.42
CA LEU A 183 -16.57 12.70 27.23
C LEU A 183 -17.14 14.12 27.13
N HIS A 184 -16.32 15.05 26.69
CA HIS A 184 -16.75 16.36 26.20
C HIS A 184 -17.16 16.25 24.72
N GLY A 185 -18.41 15.87 24.48
CA GLY A 185 -18.93 15.69 23.14
C GLY A 185 -18.71 14.28 22.55
N THR A 186 -18.14 14.22 21.37
CA THR A 186 -17.86 12.96 20.64
C THR A 186 -16.39 12.85 20.28
N LEU A 187 -15.92 11.63 20.04
CA LEU A 187 -14.60 11.42 19.46
C LEU A 187 -14.49 12.12 18.10
N GLN A 188 -13.50 12.93 17.90
CA GLN A 188 -13.24 13.68 16.67
C GLN A 188 -12.25 12.91 15.80
N ASN A 189 -12.65 12.63 14.57
CA ASN A 189 -11.81 11.96 13.59
C ASN A 189 -10.55 12.79 13.28
N GLN A 190 -9.38 12.15 13.31
CA GLN A 190 -8.08 12.79 13.08
C GLN A 190 -7.46 12.43 11.73
N ILE A 191 -8.11 11.59 10.92
CA ILE A 191 -7.67 11.19 9.59
C ILE A 191 -8.49 11.84 8.48
N ALA A 192 -7.96 11.82 7.26
CA ALA A 192 -8.71 12.02 6.04
C ALA A 192 -8.98 10.67 5.36
N ILE A 193 -10.10 10.54 4.67
CA ILE A 193 -10.48 9.36 3.91
C ILE A 193 -10.75 9.77 2.48
N ALA A 194 -10.09 9.12 1.52
CA ALA A 194 -10.37 9.25 0.11
C ALA A 194 -11.02 7.96 -0.43
N TYR A 195 -12.05 8.10 -1.22
CA TYR A 195 -12.63 7.00 -1.99
C TYR A 195 -12.20 7.14 -3.44
N MET A 196 -11.44 6.20 -3.91
CA MET A 196 -10.83 6.24 -5.23
C MET A 196 -11.52 5.25 -6.16
N ASP A 197 -11.88 5.75 -7.32
CA ASP A 197 -12.30 4.96 -8.47
C ASP A 197 -11.08 4.22 -9.04
N LEU A 198 -11.23 2.94 -9.31
CA LEU A 198 -10.15 2.11 -9.82
C LEU A 198 -10.51 1.61 -11.22
N THR A 199 -9.61 1.85 -12.15
CA THR A 199 -9.70 1.30 -13.51
C THR A 199 -8.57 0.30 -13.66
N ASP A 200 -8.90 -0.98 -13.59
CA ASP A 200 -7.96 -2.11 -13.76
C ASP A 200 -6.72 -2.05 -12.83
N VAL A 201 -6.92 -1.71 -11.58
CA VAL A 201 -5.85 -1.49 -10.62
C VAL A 201 -5.59 -2.70 -9.76
N THR A 202 -4.35 -3.12 -9.71
CA THR A 202 -3.87 -4.14 -8.78
C THR A 202 -3.11 -3.58 -7.59
N LYS A 203 -2.64 -2.33 -7.70
CA LYS A 203 -1.90 -1.65 -6.62
C LYS A 203 -2.12 -0.15 -6.69
N LEU A 204 -2.31 0.48 -5.53
CA LEU A 204 -2.19 1.92 -5.32
C LEU A 204 -0.93 2.18 -4.50
N SER A 205 -0.23 3.25 -4.80
CA SER A 205 0.89 3.72 -3.98
C SER A 205 0.88 5.23 -3.87
N GLY A 206 1.37 5.73 -2.76
CA GLY A 206 1.61 7.15 -2.56
C GLY A 206 3.11 7.39 -2.51
N ASP A 207 3.63 8.11 -3.48
CA ASP A 207 5.02 8.49 -3.49
C ASP A 207 5.29 9.65 -2.53
N ALA A 208 6.37 9.54 -1.76
CA ALA A 208 6.91 10.61 -0.94
C ALA A 208 5.89 11.26 0.01
N ILE A 209 4.92 10.50 0.51
CA ILE A 209 3.97 11.02 1.48
C ILE A 209 4.68 11.20 2.82
N ILE A 210 4.80 12.44 3.23
CA ILE A 210 5.17 12.79 4.60
C ILE A 210 3.97 12.40 5.47
N GLY A 211 4.24 11.63 6.55
CA GLY A 211 3.21 11.34 7.52
C GLY A 211 2.42 10.07 7.24
N THR A 212 3.10 8.95 7.06
CA THR A 212 2.49 7.62 7.18
C THR A 212 2.57 7.07 8.59
N ASP A 213 3.58 7.46 9.34
CA ASP A 213 3.81 7.03 10.72
C ASP A 213 3.39 8.12 11.70
N TYR A 214 2.87 7.70 12.83
CA TYR A 214 2.47 8.61 13.89
C TYR A 214 2.87 8.06 15.26
N SER A 215 2.99 8.98 16.22
CA SER A 215 3.20 8.62 17.62
C SER A 215 2.36 9.50 18.55
N LEU A 216 2.03 8.98 19.70
CA LEU A 216 1.52 9.73 20.84
C LEU A 216 2.62 9.81 21.87
N GLU A 217 3.20 11.00 22.05
CA GLU A 217 4.40 11.22 22.83
C GLU A 217 4.25 12.38 23.83
N TYR A 218 4.90 12.24 24.99
CA TYR A 218 4.92 13.29 25.99
C TYR A 218 5.99 14.33 25.69
N SER A 219 5.57 15.57 25.49
CA SER A 219 6.49 16.71 25.31
C SER A 219 5.85 18.00 25.80
N ASN A 220 6.66 18.89 26.39
CA ASN A 220 6.22 20.19 26.89
C ASN A 220 5.06 20.15 27.91
N GLY A 221 4.98 19.09 28.72
CA GLY A 221 3.95 18.96 29.75
C GLY A 221 2.66 18.27 29.29
N GLU A 222 2.56 17.89 28.05
CA GLU A 222 1.36 17.28 27.44
C GLU A 222 1.72 16.10 26.53
N TYR A 223 0.72 15.24 26.28
CA TYR A 223 0.81 14.23 25.23
C TYR A 223 0.37 14.82 23.88
N ASN A 224 1.27 14.74 22.93
CA ASN A 224 1.08 15.25 21.57
C ASN A 224 0.99 14.12 20.58
N PHE A 225 0.06 14.24 19.64
CA PHE A 225 0.00 13.39 18.45
C PHE A 225 0.97 13.96 17.41
N VAL A 226 2.03 13.22 17.16
CA VAL A 226 3.12 13.61 16.27
C VAL A 226 3.04 12.76 15.01
N ILE A 227 3.04 13.40 13.85
CA ILE A 227 3.12 12.75 12.54
C ILE A 227 4.58 12.85 12.10
N SER A 228 5.16 11.72 11.69
CA SER A 228 6.55 11.66 11.23
C SER A 228 6.77 12.56 10.01
N GLU A 229 7.89 13.29 10.01
CA GLU A 229 8.32 14.04 8.83
C GLU A 229 9.03 13.17 7.80
N GLU A 230 9.33 11.91 8.12
CA GLU A 230 9.92 10.98 7.18
C GLU A 230 8.92 10.64 6.06
N SER A 231 9.41 10.79 4.85
CA SER A 231 8.65 10.42 3.66
C SER A 231 8.68 8.90 3.48
N LYS A 232 7.50 8.28 3.52
CA LYS A 232 7.34 6.84 3.23
C LYS A 232 6.28 6.62 2.16
N GLU A 233 6.43 5.55 1.43
CA GLU A 233 5.44 5.13 0.45
C GLU A 233 4.23 4.51 1.16
N ILE A 234 3.02 4.94 0.78
CA ILE A 234 1.79 4.21 1.11
C ILE A 234 1.61 3.10 0.08
N ASN A 235 1.44 1.88 0.57
CA ASN A 235 1.13 0.72 -0.24
C ASN A 235 -0.30 0.27 0.01
N ILE A 236 -1.11 0.26 -1.03
CA ILE A 236 -2.49 -0.19 -0.96
C ILE A 236 -2.64 -1.33 -1.95
N ILE A 237 -2.98 -2.51 -1.46
CA ILE A 237 -3.32 -3.67 -2.29
C ILE A 237 -4.83 -3.83 -2.24
N PRO A 238 -5.58 -3.26 -3.22
CA PRO A 238 -7.04 -3.23 -3.16
C PRO A 238 -7.66 -4.62 -3.17
N LYS A 239 -8.62 -4.87 -2.29
CA LYS A 239 -9.47 -6.06 -2.35
C LYS A 239 -10.52 -6.00 -3.46
N SER A 240 -10.76 -4.83 -4.03
CA SER A 240 -11.69 -4.60 -5.15
C SER A 240 -10.94 -3.96 -6.31
N VAL A 241 -11.24 -4.37 -7.52
CA VAL A 241 -10.66 -3.79 -8.75
C VAL A 241 -11.42 -2.54 -9.24
N SER A 242 -12.53 -2.17 -8.60
CA SER A 242 -13.36 -1.04 -9.02
C SER A 242 -13.30 0.18 -8.10
N SER A 243 -12.89 -0.02 -6.85
CA SER A 243 -12.80 1.09 -5.89
C SER A 243 -11.93 0.73 -4.70
N SER A 244 -11.34 1.74 -4.07
CA SER A 244 -10.55 1.60 -2.85
C SER A 244 -10.76 2.78 -1.92
N PHE A 245 -10.70 2.53 -0.61
CA PHE A 245 -10.58 3.59 0.40
C PHE A 245 -9.11 3.80 0.73
N VAL A 246 -8.72 5.03 0.88
CA VAL A 246 -7.37 5.42 1.27
C VAL A 246 -7.47 6.29 2.51
N VAL A 247 -6.77 5.90 3.56
CA VAL A 247 -6.60 6.71 4.78
C VAL A 247 -5.34 7.53 4.63
N LEU A 248 -5.43 8.82 4.98
CA LEU A 248 -4.33 9.76 4.96
C LEU A 248 -4.26 10.47 6.31
N LEU A 249 -3.05 10.66 6.84
CA LEU A 249 -2.83 11.54 7.98
C LEU A 249 -2.87 13.01 7.53
N PRO A 250 -3.34 13.92 8.39
CA PRO A 250 -3.34 15.34 8.06
C PRO A 250 -1.95 15.83 7.68
N ASN A 251 -1.87 16.48 6.52
CA ASN A 251 -0.66 17.09 6.02
C ASN A 251 -1.04 18.42 5.37
N SER A 252 -0.58 19.51 5.90
CA SER A 252 -0.85 20.85 5.39
C SER A 252 0.31 21.39 4.57
N ASN A 253 0.02 22.12 3.50
CA ASN A 253 0.96 22.85 2.65
C ASN A 253 1.88 21.98 1.78
N THR A 254 1.56 20.70 1.59
CA THR A 254 2.32 19.81 0.71
C THR A 254 1.35 19.02 -0.15
N ASN A 255 1.61 18.94 -1.44
CA ASN A 255 0.83 18.08 -2.31
C ASN A 255 1.02 16.61 -1.91
N VAL A 256 -0.07 15.86 -1.92
CA VAL A 256 -0.08 14.42 -1.67
C VAL A 256 -0.53 13.74 -2.95
N ASP A 257 0.35 12.92 -3.53
CA ASP A 257 0.08 12.18 -4.76
C ASP A 257 -0.21 10.72 -4.45
N ILE A 258 -1.32 10.20 -4.96
CA ILE A 258 -1.63 8.77 -4.98
C ILE A 258 -1.55 8.29 -6.43
N THR A 259 -0.78 7.25 -6.69
CA THR A 259 -0.57 6.70 -8.02
C THR A 259 -1.28 5.35 -8.19
N ASN A 260 -1.67 5.09 -9.41
CA ASN A 260 -2.26 3.85 -9.86
C ASN A 260 -1.35 3.19 -10.87
N ASN A 261 -0.77 2.05 -10.54
CA ASN A 261 0.14 1.28 -11.39
C ASN A 261 1.28 2.12 -12.01
N ASN A 262 1.64 3.25 -11.39
CA ASN A 262 2.64 4.22 -11.84
C ASN A 262 2.30 4.99 -13.14
N TYR A 263 1.04 4.98 -13.61
CA TYR A 263 0.64 5.70 -14.83
C TYR A 263 -0.38 6.79 -14.60
N TYR A 264 -1.22 6.62 -13.62
CA TYR A 264 -2.21 7.61 -13.22
C TYR A 264 -1.87 8.15 -11.84
N LYS A 265 -2.20 9.40 -11.62
CA LYS A 265 -2.12 10.00 -10.29
C LYS A 265 -3.33 10.83 -9.97
N TYR A 266 -3.60 10.96 -8.70
CA TYR A 266 -4.43 12.00 -8.15
C TYR A 266 -3.62 12.81 -7.15
N THR A 267 -3.66 14.14 -7.30
CA THR A 267 -2.95 15.06 -6.41
C THR A 267 -3.94 15.75 -5.49
N PHE A 268 -3.77 15.58 -4.19
CA PHE A 268 -4.41 16.40 -3.17
C PHE A 268 -3.59 17.69 -3.05
N LYS A 269 -4.06 18.74 -3.70
CA LYS A 269 -3.37 20.04 -3.67
C LYS A 269 -3.50 20.67 -2.29
N ASP A 270 -2.40 21.27 -1.82
CA ASP A 270 -2.32 21.93 -0.52
C ASP A 270 -2.52 20.98 0.69
N GLY A 271 -2.31 19.68 0.49
CA GLY A 271 -2.37 18.65 1.52
C GLY A 271 -3.76 18.11 1.83
N VAL A 272 -3.89 17.43 2.96
CA VAL A 272 -5.12 16.82 3.46
C VAL A 272 -5.41 17.28 4.88
N ALA A 273 -6.67 17.54 5.20
CA ALA A 273 -7.11 17.99 6.53
C ALA A 273 -7.77 16.84 7.31
N ALA A 274 -7.65 16.88 8.64
CA ALA A 274 -8.36 15.96 9.53
C ALA A 274 -9.87 16.06 9.31
N SER A 275 -10.56 14.96 9.55
CA SER A 275 -12.02 14.80 9.37
C SER A 275 -12.54 15.04 7.95
N SER A 276 -11.68 15.07 6.95
CA SER A 276 -12.07 15.31 5.56
C SER A 276 -12.44 14.02 4.84
N LEU A 277 -13.50 14.12 4.03
CA LEU A 277 -13.92 13.07 3.08
C LEU A 277 -13.81 13.63 1.67
N TYR A 278 -12.91 13.10 0.86
CA TYR A 278 -12.54 13.65 -0.44
C TYR A 278 -13.41 13.19 -1.61
N TYR A 279 -14.54 12.55 -1.38
CA TYR A 279 -15.42 12.11 -2.46
C TYR A 279 -16.90 12.30 -2.15
N ARG A 280 -17.25 12.72 -0.93
CA ARG A 280 -18.64 12.77 -0.47
C ARG A 280 -19.01 14.13 0.13
N TYR A 281 -20.09 14.67 -0.36
CA TYR A 281 -20.81 15.76 0.31
C TYR A 281 -21.83 15.13 1.27
N ILE A 282 -21.60 15.32 2.56
CA ILE A 282 -22.45 14.72 3.61
C ILE A 282 -23.87 15.30 3.59
N SER A 283 -24.05 16.53 3.09
CA SER A 283 -25.35 17.23 3.07
C SER A 283 -26.26 16.82 1.92
N ASP A 284 -25.76 16.30 0.79
CA ASP A 284 -26.53 16.18 -0.45
C ASP A 284 -26.59 14.77 -1.03
N VAL A 285 -26.05 13.76 -0.31
CA VAL A 285 -26.15 12.34 -0.69
C VAL A 285 -25.45 11.98 -2.01
N GLU A 286 -24.86 12.92 -2.73
CA GLU A 286 -24.08 12.62 -3.92
C GLU A 286 -22.67 12.18 -3.53
N MET A 287 -22.34 10.95 -3.91
CA MET A 287 -21.00 10.40 -3.79
C MET A 287 -20.28 10.55 -5.11
N GLY A 288 -19.26 11.39 -5.12
CA GLY A 288 -18.33 11.46 -6.22
C GLY A 288 -17.14 10.53 -5.99
N THR A 289 -16.48 10.12 -7.04
CA THR A 289 -15.17 9.47 -7.00
C THR A 289 -14.10 10.43 -7.47
N LEU A 290 -12.91 10.35 -6.88
CA LEU A 290 -11.75 11.07 -7.38
C LEU A 290 -11.39 10.52 -8.75
N LYS A 291 -11.13 11.39 -9.73
CA LYS A 291 -10.75 10.99 -11.08
C LYS A 291 -9.25 11.04 -11.23
N TRP A 292 -8.73 9.99 -11.85
CA TRP A 292 -7.33 9.87 -12.17
C TRP A 292 -6.95 10.76 -13.36
N GLU A 293 -5.78 11.35 -13.26
CA GLU A 293 -5.13 12.05 -14.36
C GLU A 293 -3.89 11.24 -14.79
N TRP A 294 -3.55 11.29 -16.08
CA TRP A 294 -2.29 10.73 -16.54
C TRP A 294 -1.11 11.43 -15.84
N MET A 295 -0.15 10.65 -15.41
CA MET A 295 1.13 11.23 -15.00
C MET A 295 1.81 11.89 -16.18
N GLU A 296 2.61 12.92 -15.91
CA GLU A 296 3.32 13.64 -16.95
C GLU A 296 4.16 12.68 -17.81
N GLY A 297 3.98 12.77 -19.13
CA GLY A 297 4.64 11.91 -20.10
C GLY A 297 3.97 10.56 -20.35
N TYR A 298 2.94 10.20 -19.60
CA TYR A 298 2.14 8.99 -19.86
C TYR A 298 0.89 9.31 -20.67
N GLY A 299 0.41 8.33 -21.42
CA GLY A 299 -0.82 8.44 -22.17
C GLY A 299 -1.18 7.11 -22.83
N GLU A 300 -2.21 7.13 -23.65
CA GLU A 300 -2.74 5.94 -24.33
C GLU A 300 -2.76 6.14 -25.85
N ASN A 301 -2.45 5.07 -26.56
CA ASN A 301 -2.61 4.98 -27.99
C ASN A 301 -3.23 3.62 -28.33
N ASN A 302 -4.39 3.63 -28.98
CA ASN A 302 -5.14 2.45 -29.40
C ASN A 302 -5.31 1.38 -28.32
N GLY A 303 -5.67 1.80 -27.06
CA GLY A 303 -5.89 0.92 -25.92
C GLY A 303 -4.63 0.45 -25.19
N HIS A 304 -3.46 0.95 -25.57
CA HIS A 304 -2.18 0.59 -24.93
C HIS A 304 -1.47 1.82 -24.39
N ILE A 305 -0.92 1.68 -23.18
CA ILE A 305 -0.28 2.76 -22.46
C ILE A 305 1.15 2.95 -22.97
N TYR A 306 1.53 4.21 -23.17
CA TYR A 306 2.90 4.62 -23.47
C TYR A 306 3.50 5.53 -22.41
N VAL A 307 4.81 5.65 -22.44
CA VAL A 307 5.56 6.65 -21.70
C VAL A 307 6.50 7.41 -22.61
N ASP A 308 6.53 8.73 -22.48
CA ASP A 308 7.56 9.61 -23.01
C ASP A 308 8.75 9.58 -22.03
N LEU A 309 9.87 9.06 -22.48
CA LEU A 309 11.12 8.98 -21.71
C LEU A 309 11.98 10.24 -21.84
N GLY A 310 11.54 11.24 -22.61
CA GLY A 310 12.35 12.42 -22.91
C GLY A 310 13.53 12.14 -23.84
N LEU A 311 13.42 11.11 -24.71
CA LEU A 311 14.45 10.78 -25.67
C LEU A 311 14.57 11.87 -26.78
N PRO A 312 15.76 12.08 -27.35
CA PRO A 312 15.96 13.08 -28.38
C PRO A 312 15.03 12.97 -29.60
N SER A 313 14.63 11.76 -29.98
CA SER A 313 13.68 11.51 -31.06
C SER A 313 12.23 11.91 -30.72
N GLY A 314 11.89 12.04 -29.42
CA GLY A 314 10.51 12.19 -28.95
C GLY A 314 9.68 10.89 -29.02
N LEU A 315 10.32 9.75 -29.30
CA LEU A 315 9.71 8.45 -29.41
C LEU A 315 9.16 8.01 -28.04
N LYS A 316 7.95 7.49 -28.05
CA LYS A 316 7.27 6.95 -26.88
C LYS A 316 7.36 5.43 -26.86
N TRP A 317 7.62 4.89 -25.69
CA TRP A 317 7.75 3.45 -25.50
C TRP A 317 6.52 2.89 -24.79
N ALA A 318 6.04 1.73 -25.23
CA ALA A 318 4.97 1.03 -24.55
C ALA A 318 5.41 0.62 -23.13
N THR A 319 4.46 0.57 -22.21
CA THR A 319 4.70 0.11 -20.84
C THR A 319 4.76 -1.41 -20.74
N CYS A 320 4.10 -2.13 -21.67
CA CYS A 320 4.01 -3.59 -21.68
C CYS A 320 4.56 -4.17 -22.99
N ASN A 321 4.89 -5.47 -22.97
CA ASN A 321 5.20 -6.22 -24.17
C ASN A 321 3.93 -6.58 -24.95
N VAL A 322 4.03 -6.87 -26.24
CA VAL A 322 2.91 -7.41 -27.02
C VAL A 322 2.43 -8.74 -26.40
N GLY A 323 1.12 -8.82 -26.13
CA GLY A 323 0.52 -9.98 -25.46
C GLY A 323 0.61 -9.97 -23.94
N ALA A 324 1.14 -8.88 -23.34
CA ALA A 324 1.17 -8.66 -21.90
C ALA A 324 0.12 -7.62 -21.48
N SER A 325 -0.41 -7.75 -20.27
CA SER A 325 -1.35 -6.82 -19.63
C SER A 325 -0.69 -5.99 -18.52
N ALA A 326 0.49 -6.39 -18.06
CA ALA A 326 1.25 -5.71 -17.03
C ALA A 326 2.75 -5.60 -17.43
N PRO A 327 3.49 -4.59 -16.91
CA PRO A 327 4.88 -4.35 -17.29
C PRO A 327 5.84 -5.51 -17.04
N GLU A 328 5.57 -6.29 -15.98
CA GLU A 328 6.35 -7.45 -15.57
C GLU A 328 6.07 -8.72 -16.35
N GLU A 329 4.98 -8.78 -17.10
CA GLU A 329 4.64 -9.95 -17.89
C GLU A 329 5.54 -10.04 -19.14
N TYR A 330 6.01 -11.24 -19.44
CA TYR A 330 6.88 -11.50 -20.59
C TYR A 330 6.19 -11.24 -21.93
N GLY A 331 4.86 -11.40 -21.97
CA GLY A 331 4.06 -11.31 -23.19
C GLY A 331 4.28 -12.50 -24.15
N ASN A 332 3.98 -12.26 -25.39
CA ASN A 332 4.16 -13.23 -26.46
C ASN A 332 5.56 -13.14 -27.08
N TYR A 333 5.98 -14.24 -27.71
CA TYR A 333 7.26 -14.32 -28.45
C TYR A 333 6.99 -14.40 -29.93
N TYR A 334 7.75 -13.66 -30.72
CA TYR A 334 7.58 -13.58 -32.16
C TYR A 334 8.88 -13.89 -32.89
N THR A 335 8.80 -14.66 -33.97
CA THR A 335 9.90 -14.82 -34.95
C THR A 335 9.98 -13.55 -35.78
N TRP A 336 11.17 -13.09 -36.07
CA TRP A 336 11.38 -11.84 -36.82
C TRP A 336 10.66 -11.83 -38.19
N GLY A 337 9.87 -10.78 -38.44
CA GLY A 337 9.06 -10.63 -39.64
C GLY A 337 7.76 -11.45 -39.65
N GLU A 338 7.38 -12.04 -38.52
CA GLU A 338 6.13 -12.79 -38.34
C GLU A 338 5.28 -12.16 -37.24
N THR A 339 3.97 -12.28 -37.39
CA THR A 339 2.98 -11.58 -36.54
C THR A 339 2.17 -12.50 -35.64
N GLU A 340 2.34 -13.82 -35.81
CA GLU A 340 1.65 -14.83 -35.05
C GLU A 340 2.61 -15.57 -34.11
N VAL A 341 2.12 -16.00 -32.96
CA VAL A 341 2.88 -16.83 -32.01
C VAL A 341 3.00 -18.26 -32.52
N LYS A 342 4.11 -18.93 -32.17
CA LYS A 342 4.38 -20.33 -32.54
C LYS A 342 4.58 -21.20 -31.30
N SER A 343 4.42 -22.50 -31.50
CA SER A 343 4.80 -23.49 -30.49
C SER A 343 6.25 -23.98 -30.61
N ASP A 344 6.88 -23.70 -31.77
CA ASP A 344 8.23 -24.18 -32.10
C ASP A 344 8.99 -23.12 -32.93
N TYR A 345 10.07 -22.60 -32.39
CA TYR A 345 10.87 -21.49 -32.93
C TYR A 345 12.19 -22.06 -33.50
N THR A 346 12.14 -22.51 -34.74
CA THR A 346 13.29 -23.11 -35.45
C THR A 346 13.49 -22.46 -36.82
N PHE A 347 14.70 -22.58 -37.37
CA PHE A 347 15.00 -22.06 -38.69
C PHE A 347 14.14 -22.71 -39.80
N ILE A 348 13.67 -23.95 -39.61
CA ILE A 348 12.83 -24.67 -40.59
C ILE A 348 11.44 -24.04 -40.72
N ASN A 349 10.90 -23.49 -39.65
CA ASN A 349 9.57 -22.88 -39.65
C ASN A 349 9.62 -21.33 -39.54
N SER A 350 10.77 -20.73 -39.77
CA SER A 350 10.91 -19.27 -39.92
C SER A 350 10.69 -18.87 -41.40
N LEU A 351 9.78 -17.91 -41.62
CA LEU A 351 9.47 -17.41 -42.95
C LEU A 351 10.55 -16.51 -43.57
N THR A 352 11.43 -15.98 -42.73
CA THR A 352 12.44 -14.98 -43.14
C THR A 352 13.87 -15.48 -43.03
N TYR A 353 14.07 -16.69 -42.46
CA TYR A 353 15.40 -17.29 -42.38
C TYR A 353 15.96 -17.59 -43.77
N ASP A 354 17.25 -17.37 -43.99
CA ASP A 354 17.95 -17.49 -45.26
C ASP A 354 17.56 -16.49 -46.38
N LEU A 355 16.57 -15.58 -46.12
CA LEU A 355 16.27 -14.54 -47.10
C LEU A 355 17.28 -13.41 -47.04
N SER A 356 17.91 -13.11 -48.20
CA SER A 356 18.75 -11.93 -48.36
C SER A 356 17.94 -10.63 -48.23
N ILE A 357 18.60 -9.50 -48.00
CA ILE A 357 17.95 -8.18 -47.90
C ILE A 357 17.12 -7.88 -49.17
N SER A 358 17.64 -8.23 -50.37
CA SER A 358 16.91 -8.05 -51.62
C SER A 358 15.68 -8.94 -51.75
N GLU A 359 15.73 -10.15 -51.22
CA GLU A 359 14.56 -11.04 -51.18
C GLU A 359 13.53 -10.56 -50.18
N LEU A 360 13.94 -10.15 -48.96
CA LEU A 360 13.05 -9.54 -47.98
C LEU A 360 12.32 -8.34 -48.57
N GLN A 361 13.03 -7.48 -49.30
CA GLN A 361 12.45 -6.31 -49.93
C GLN A 361 11.50 -6.68 -51.08
N SER A 362 11.92 -7.59 -51.95
CA SER A 362 11.12 -8.00 -53.11
C SER A 362 9.85 -8.76 -52.73
N GLN A 363 9.87 -9.48 -51.58
CA GLN A 363 8.73 -10.19 -51.01
C GLN A 363 7.86 -9.31 -50.09
N GLY A 364 8.28 -8.06 -49.84
CA GLY A 364 7.51 -7.09 -49.05
C GLY A 364 7.63 -7.23 -47.53
N TYR A 365 8.60 -7.99 -47.02
CA TYR A 365 8.88 -8.07 -45.58
C TYR A 365 9.43 -6.77 -45.03
N ILE A 366 10.32 -6.12 -45.81
CA ILE A 366 10.92 -4.83 -45.45
C ILE A 366 10.60 -3.78 -46.51
N ASP A 367 10.56 -2.53 -46.05
CA ASP A 367 10.34 -1.36 -46.89
C ASP A 367 11.64 -0.81 -47.52
N GLY A 368 11.54 0.32 -48.20
CA GLY A 368 12.70 1.01 -48.84
C GLY A 368 13.69 1.59 -47.83
N SER A 369 13.34 1.73 -46.56
CA SER A 369 14.22 2.15 -45.47
C SER A 369 14.92 0.96 -44.79
N GLY A 370 14.55 -0.26 -45.17
CA GLY A 370 15.13 -1.49 -44.63
C GLY A 370 14.53 -1.96 -43.33
N ASN A 371 13.34 -1.51 -42.93
CA ASN A 371 12.66 -1.96 -41.75
C ASN A 371 11.40 -2.77 -42.10
N LEU A 372 10.93 -3.60 -41.19
CA LEU A 372 9.70 -4.40 -41.37
C LEU A 372 8.54 -3.52 -41.82
N THR A 373 7.79 -4.01 -42.80
CA THR A 373 6.53 -3.39 -43.23
C THR A 373 5.43 -3.66 -42.20
N PRO A 374 4.37 -2.83 -42.15
CA PRO A 374 3.30 -2.99 -41.15
C PRO A 374 2.65 -4.38 -41.10
N SER A 375 2.59 -5.09 -42.21
CA SER A 375 2.05 -6.47 -42.32
C SER A 375 2.96 -7.54 -41.71
N HIS A 376 4.23 -7.19 -41.49
CA HIS A 376 5.26 -8.09 -40.96
C HIS A 376 5.84 -7.63 -39.61
N ASP A 377 5.29 -6.54 -39.09
CA ASP A 377 5.62 -5.98 -37.77
C ASP A 377 4.64 -6.49 -36.74
N ALA A 378 5.13 -7.27 -35.77
CA ALA A 378 4.28 -7.91 -34.75
C ALA A 378 3.55 -6.88 -33.87
N ALA A 379 4.16 -5.73 -33.58
CA ALA A 379 3.50 -4.68 -32.80
C ALA A 379 2.37 -4.02 -33.60
N THR A 380 2.62 -3.66 -34.85
CA THR A 380 1.61 -3.08 -35.74
C THR A 380 0.44 -4.03 -35.98
N ALA A 381 0.72 -5.32 -36.24
CA ALA A 381 -0.31 -6.30 -36.53
C ALA A 381 -1.20 -6.60 -35.32
N ASN A 382 -0.63 -6.66 -34.12
CA ASN A 382 -1.38 -7.02 -32.91
C ASN A 382 -2.02 -5.82 -32.19
N TRP A 383 -1.41 -4.64 -32.24
CA TRP A 383 -1.89 -3.48 -31.49
C TRP A 383 -2.50 -2.39 -32.38
N GLY A 384 -2.13 -2.35 -33.66
CA GLY A 384 -2.65 -1.34 -34.60
C GLY A 384 -2.25 0.10 -34.26
N GLY A 385 -3.04 1.07 -34.73
CA GLY A 385 -2.75 2.49 -34.51
C GLY A 385 -1.39 2.89 -35.10
N SER A 386 -0.61 3.65 -34.36
CA SER A 386 0.76 4.02 -34.70
C SER A 386 1.83 3.14 -34.05
N TRP A 387 1.42 2.04 -33.41
CA TRP A 387 2.34 1.10 -32.78
C TRP A 387 3.16 0.33 -33.82
N ARG A 388 4.43 0.19 -33.55
CA ARG A 388 5.36 -0.62 -34.34
C ARG A 388 6.52 -1.12 -33.49
N MET A 389 7.28 -2.05 -34.00
CA MET A 389 8.54 -2.45 -33.41
C MET A 389 9.57 -1.32 -33.52
N PRO A 390 10.46 -1.13 -32.53
CA PRO A 390 11.55 -0.17 -32.62
C PRO A 390 12.55 -0.59 -33.70
N THR A 391 13.17 0.39 -34.35
CA THR A 391 14.31 0.15 -35.21
C THR A 391 15.59 -0.08 -34.41
N LYS A 392 16.67 -0.59 -35.06
CA LYS A 392 18.01 -0.67 -34.47
C LYS A 392 18.44 0.64 -33.83
N ALA A 393 18.25 1.75 -34.57
CA ALA A 393 18.66 3.08 -34.10
C ALA A 393 17.90 3.54 -32.85
N GLU A 394 16.62 3.24 -32.78
CA GLU A 394 15.77 3.58 -31.61
C GLU A 394 16.08 2.72 -30.40
N CYS A 395 16.41 1.44 -30.61
CA CYS A 395 16.95 0.60 -29.52
C CYS A 395 18.30 1.14 -29.02
N GLN A 396 19.17 1.60 -29.93
CA GLN A 396 20.46 2.20 -29.56
C GLN A 396 20.27 3.53 -28.83
N GLU A 397 19.32 4.36 -29.27
CA GLU A 397 18.97 5.60 -28.56
C GLU A 397 18.54 5.34 -27.12
N LEU A 398 17.72 4.29 -26.88
CA LEU A 398 17.33 3.90 -25.56
C LEU A 398 18.53 3.46 -24.70
N VAL A 399 19.48 2.70 -25.28
CA VAL A 399 20.70 2.26 -24.59
C VAL A 399 21.58 3.45 -24.23
N ASP A 400 21.74 4.41 -25.16
CA ASP A 400 22.70 5.52 -25.03
C ASP A 400 22.20 6.65 -24.11
N ASN A 401 20.88 6.84 -23.97
CA ASN A 401 20.32 8.02 -23.30
C ASN A 401 19.62 7.70 -21.98
N CYS A 402 19.42 6.44 -21.62
CA CYS A 402 18.70 6.06 -20.39
C CYS A 402 19.62 5.46 -19.33
N ILE A 403 19.19 5.54 -18.09
CA ILE A 403 19.81 4.85 -16.96
C ILE A 403 19.17 3.48 -16.85
N TRP A 404 20.01 2.43 -16.79
CA TRP A 404 19.58 1.05 -16.74
C TRP A 404 19.90 0.44 -15.37
N GLU A 405 18.88 0.04 -14.63
CA GLU A 405 19.01 -0.56 -13.30
C GLU A 405 18.39 -1.97 -13.31
N TRP A 406 19.18 -2.97 -12.87
CA TRP A 406 18.65 -4.31 -12.66
C TRP A 406 17.84 -4.33 -11.38
N THR A 407 16.60 -4.75 -11.45
CA THR A 407 15.68 -4.76 -10.31
C THR A 407 14.61 -5.84 -10.47
N THR A 408 13.85 -6.06 -9.41
CA THR A 408 12.68 -6.94 -9.41
C THR A 408 11.42 -6.08 -9.34
N HIS A 409 10.48 -6.29 -10.25
CA HIS A 409 9.17 -5.64 -10.27
C HIS A 409 8.08 -6.70 -10.15
N ASN A 410 7.24 -6.62 -9.12
CA ASN A 410 6.18 -7.60 -8.80
C ASN A 410 6.66 -9.07 -8.83
N GLY A 411 7.87 -9.32 -8.33
CA GLY A 411 8.47 -10.66 -8.28
C GLY A 411 9.13 -11.13 -9.57
N VAL A 412 9.21 -10.30 -10.61
CA VAL A 412 9.86 -10.60 -11.88
C VAL A 412 11.12 -9.76 -12.05
N ASP A 413 12.24 -10.40 -12.33
CA ASP A 413 13.51 -9.73 -12.57
C ASP A 413 13.56 -9.07 -13.94
N GLY A 414 14.27 -7.94 -14.05
CA GLY A 414 14.38 -7.20 -15.27
C GLY A 414 15.19 -5.92 -15.13
N LYS A 415 15.04 -5.02 -16.11
CA LYS A 415 15.66 -3.70 -16.10
C LYS A 415 14.61 -2.61 -15.96
N LYS A 416 14.78 -1.74 -14.96
CA LYS A 416 14.18 -0.42 -14.93
C LYS A 416 15.00 0.49 -15.82
N VAL A 417 14.37 1.06 -16.82
CA VAL A 417 15.01 1.95 -17.82
C VAL A 417 14.45 3.35 -17.63
N THR A 418 15.25 4.25 -17.08
CA THR A 418 14.85 5.62 -16.72
C THR A 418 15.38 6.60 -17.76
N GLY A 419 14.49 7.34 -18.39
CA GLY A 419 14.80 8.33 -19.40
C GLY A 419 15.31 9.66 -18.82
N PRO A 420 15.79 10.58 -19.70
CA PRO A 420 16.32 11.88 -19.31
C PRO A 420 15.34 12.76 -18.51
N ASN A 421 14.04 12.60 -18.70
CA ASN A 421 13.00 13.34 -17.99
C ASN A 421 12.59 12.72 -16.65
N GLY A 422 13.20 11.58 -16.26
CA GLY A 422 12.88 10.86 -15.02
C GLY A 422 11.80 9.79 -15.15
N ASN A 423 11.01 9.78 -16.22
CA ASN A 423 10.05 8.72 -16.50
C ASN A 423 10.75 7.40 -16.82
N ASN A 424 10.09 6.28 -16.57
CA ASN A 424 10.74 4.99 -16.77
C ASN A 424 9.78 3.93 -17.33
N ILE A 425 10.39 2.88 -17.91
CA ILE A 425 9.73 1.62 -18.23
C ILE A 425 10.43 0.47 -17.52
N PHE A 426 9.71 -0.62 -17.31
CA PHE A 426 10.28 -1.88 -16.88
C PHE A 426 10.32 -2.85 -18.07
N LEU A 427 11.49 -3.42 -18.35
CA LEU A 427 11.71 -4.47 -19.33
C LEU A 427 11.97 -5.78 -18.56
N PRO A 428 11.01 -6.72 -18.51
CA PRO A 428 11.22 -7.99 -17.85
C PRO A 428 12.31 -8.82 -18.53
N ALA A 429 13.06 -9.59 -17.75
CA ALA A 429 14.03 -10.55 -18.22
C ALA A 429 13.31 -11.76 -18.84
N ALA A 430 12.70 -11.54 -20.00
CA ALA A 430 11.81 -12.50 -20.66
C ALA A 430 12.55 -13.64 -21.37
N GLY A 431 13.88 -13.55 -21.50
CA GLY A 431 14.68 -14.52 -22.24
C GLY A 431 14.34 -14.59 -23.73
N ASP A 432 14.55 -15.76 -24.30
CA ASP A 432 14.29 -16.08 -25.72
C ASP A 432 13.68 -17.49 -25.87
N ARG A 433 13.12 -17.77 -27.03
CA ARG A 433 12.66 -19.13 -27.37
C ARG A 433 13.48 -19.72 -28.52
N LEU A 434 13.98 -20.92 -28.27
CA LEU A 434 14.61 -21.78 -29.28
C LEU A 434 13.87 -23.12 -29.31
N GLY A 435 13.31 -23.46 -30.44
CA GLY A 435 12.40 -24.59 -30.53
C GLY A 435 11.16 -24.37 -29.64
N SER A 436 10.80 -25.34 -28.85
CA SER A 436 9.74 -25.23 -27.85
C SER A 436 10.20 -24.76 -26.47
N SER A 437 11.50 -24.55 -26.28
CA SER A 437 12.09 -24.21 -25.00
C SER A 437 12.18 -22.70 -24.80
N LEU A 438 11.95 -22.26 -23.55
CA LEU A 438 12.22 -20.91 -23.09
C LEU A 438 13.58 -20.92 -22.41
N GLY A 439 14.52 -20.11 -22.91
CA GLY A 439 15.88 -19.94 -22.38
C GLY A 439 16.03 -18.60 -21.67
N SER A 440 16.99 -18.49 -20.77
CA SER A 440 17.45 -17.24 -20.11
C SER A 440 16.37 -16.39 -19.42
N ALA A 441 15.14 -16.89 -19.25
CA ALA A 441 14.08 -16.18 -18.54
C ALA A 441 14.46 -15.98 -17.05
N GLY A 442 14.33 -14.74 -16.58
CA GLY A 442 14.78 -14.31 -15.25
C GLY A 442 16.29 -13.94 -15.19
N GLU A 443 17.07 -14.21 -16.25
CA GLU A 443 18.51 -13.91 -16.32
C GLU A 443 18.82 -12.79 -17.30
N GLY A 444 18.03 -12.66 -18.36
CA GLY A 444 18.18 -11.64 -19.40
C GLY A 444 16.92 -11.45 -20.23
N GLY A 445 16.92 -10.46 -21.08
CA GLY A 445 15.83 -10.17 -22.00
C GLY A 445 16.33 -9.86 -23.39
N ASP A 446 15.65 -10.47 -24.38
CA ASP A 446 15.92 -10.30 -25.80
C ASP A 446 14.67 -9.75 -26.49
N TYR A 447 14.79 -8.55 -27.06
CA TYR A 447 13.68 -7.80 -27.64
C TYR A 447 13.92 -7.50 -29.10
N CYS A 448 12.98 -7.88 -29.96
CA CYS A 448 13.08 -7.65 -31.39
C CYS A 448 13.15 -6.16 -31.78
N SER A 449 14.00 -5.84 -32.74
CA SER A 449 13.86 -4.62 -33.56
C SER A 449 13.28 -4.95 -34.94
N SER A 450 12.81 -3.92 -35.66
CA SER A 450 12.31 -4.06 -37.03
C SER A 450 13.41 -4.15 -38.07
N THR A 451 14.70 -4.01 -37.68
CA THR A 451 15.83 -3.89 -38.60
C THR A 451 16.56 -5.22 -38.80
N PRO A 452 16.69 -5.73 -40.02
CA PRO A 452 17.44 -6.95 -40.29
C PRO A 452 18.96 -6.73 -40.13
N GLY A 453 19.71 -7.82 -39.97
CA GLY A 453 21.17 -7.81 -39.96
C GLY A 453 21.72 -7.43 -41.34
N GLU A 454 22.75 -6.57 -41.35
CA GLU A 454 23.30 -6.00 -42.56
C GLU A 454 24.18 -6.99 -43.37
N SER A 455 24.90 -7.86 -42.67
CA SER A 455 25.89 -8.76 -43.24
C SER A 455 25.53 -10.25 -43.17
N ASP A 456 24.45 -10.58 -42.51
CA ASP A 456 24.02 -11.98 -42.31
C ASP A 456 22.52 -12.10 -42.59
N SER A 457 22.16 -12.89 -43.60
CA SER A 457 20.78 -13.13 -44.03
C SER A 457 19.94 -13.87 -43.00
N ASN A 458 20.56 -14.43 -41.98
CA ASN A 458 19.88 -15.21 -40.94
C ASN A 458 19.61 -14.42 -39.68
N CYS A 459 20.08 -13.18 -39.58
CA CYS A 459 20.06 -12.39 -38.37
C CYS A 459 19.21 -11.11 -38.48
N ALA A 460 18.74 -10.63 -37.33
CA ALA A 460 18.12 -9.31 -37.18
C ALA A 460 18.63 -8.64 -35.87
N TYR A 461 18.61 -7.30 -35.86
CA TYR A 461 19.01 -6.58 -34.64
C TYR A 461 18.00 -6.73 -33.52
N SER A 462 18.50 -6.81 -32.33
CA SER A 462 17.71 -6.96 -31.08
C SER A 462 18.34 -6.15 -29.96
N LEU A 463 17.50 -5.65 -29.06
CA LEU A 463 17.90 -5.08 -27.79
C LEU A 463 18.05 -6.23 -26.78
N ILE A 464 19.26 -6.41 -26.26
CA ILE A 464 19.61 -7.51 -25.38
C ILE A 464 20.15 -6.95 -24.07
N PHE A 465 19.74 -7.52 -22.93
CA PHE A 465 20.29 -7.15 -21.65
C PHE A 465 20.34 -8.32 -20.66
N ASN A 466 21.20 -8.19 -19.68
CA ASN A 466 21.26 -9.03 -18.47
C ASN A 466 21.49 -8.15 -17.23
N SER A 467 21.79 -8.74 -16.08
CA SER A 467 22.01 -7.98 -14.84
C SER A 467 23.14 -6.95 -14.96
N GLY A 468 24.20 -7.22 -15.77
CA GLY A 468 25.38 -6.37 -15.88
C GLY A 468 25.39 -5.40 -17.06
N ASN A 469 24.77 -5.76 -18.18
CA ASN A 469 24.97 -5.06 -19.44
C ASN A 469 23.68 -4.94 -20.26
N GLN A 470 23.70 -4.04 -21.25
CA GLN A 470 22.69 -3.88 -22.29
C GLN A 470 23.35 -3.51 -23.62
N TYR A 471 22.84 -4.07 -24.73
CA TYR A 471 23.42 -3.93 -26.06
C TYR A 471 22.35 -3.95 -27.14
N VAL A 472 22.68 -3.42 -28.30
CA VAL A 472 21.96 -3.68 -29.56
C VAL A 472 22.86 -4.57 -30.43
N LEU A 473 22.49 -5.85 -30.49
CA LEU A 473 23.24 -6.86 -31.25
C LEU A 473 22.30 -7.59 -32.21
N TRP A 474 22.85 -8.29 -33.17
CA TRP A 474 22.08 -9.14 -34.07
C TRP A 474 21.99 -10.58 -33.53
N VAL A 475 20.83 -11.19 -33.66
CA VAL A 475 20.53 -12.57 -33.32
C VAL A 475 19.81 -13.29 -34.45
N GLU A 476 19.73 -14.60 -34.42
CA GLU A 476 19.04 -15.38 -35.44
C GLU A 476 17.55 -15.00 -35.55
N ARG A 477 17.08 -14.77 -36.79
CA ARG A 477 15.67 -14.45 -37.06
C ARG A 477 14.68 -15.56 -36.67
N SER A 478 15.20 -16.79 -36.56
CA SER A 478 14.38 -17.97 -36.17
C SER A 478 14.00 -18.00 -34.72
N LEU A 479 14.68 -17.25 -33.85
CA LEU A 479 14.34 -17.21 -32.41
C LEU A 479 13.00 -16.52 -32.18
N GLY A 480 12.31 -16.95 -31.13
CA GLY A 480 11.16 -16.25 -30.60
C GLY A 480 11.56 -15.24 -29.55
N LEU A 481 11.38 -13.96 -29.82
CA LEU A 481 11.76 -12.88 -28.95
C LEU A 481 10.56 -12.03 -28.52
N SER A 482 10.68 -11.35 -27.38
CA SER A 482 9.69 -10.39 -26.91
C SER A 482 9.66 -9.16 -27.82
N VAL A 483 8.52 -8.48 -27.88
CA VAL A 483 8.34 -7.23 -28.62
C VAL A 483 7.88 -6.14 -27.66
N ARG A 484 8.68 -5.09 -27.49
CA ARG A 484 8.29 -3.86 -26.79
C ARG A 484 8.00 -2.78 -27.85
N PRO A 485 6.70 -2.42 -28.03
CA PRO A 485 6.31 -1.46 -29.05
C PRO A 485 6.76 -0.03 -28.76
N VAL A 486 6.84 0.75 -29.85
CA VAL A 486 7.06 2.20 -29.85
C VAL A 486 6.03 2.92 -30.69
N SER A 487 5.83 4.21 -30.42
CA SER A 487 4.92 5.10 -31.14
C SER A 487 5.42 6.54 -31.10
N PHE A 488 4.98 7.40 -32.07
CA PHE A 488 5.19 8.84 -32.01
C PHE A 488 4.02 9.58 -31.44
#